data_1fc48311f2837bd7de55949afbd64a70
#
_entry.id   1fc48311f2837bd7de55949afbd64a70
#
_cell.length_a   1.000
_cell.length_b   1.000
_cell.length_c   1.000
_cell.angle_alpha   90.00
_cell.angle_beta   90.00
_cell.angle_gamma   90.00
#
_symmetry.space_group_name_H-M   'P 1'
#
loop_
_entity.id
_entity.type
_entity.pdbx_description
1 polymer ?
#
loop_
_entity_poly.entity_id
_entity_poly.type
_entity_poly.pdbx_seq_one_letter_code
_entity_poly.pdbx_strand_id
1 'polypeptide(L)'
;MVLPTLLALVLSLTDGATPSPAIKPALVKSAARPPIGKRPTVPARKGAKRPPPKPRVIELFQVNTKETLKLRFSDDRGRPVRDLQKRANRFFRCHHTNTVGRMNPRLLRLLFETGRHWPGQRLEVVSGYRHPTVAKNPHSPHMKGLACDFRVVGVKNTDLRDYLRRAYPHIGVGYYPNSSFVHMDVRQGPSAFWIDYSGPGENALYSDNASEDLKSGRAETFRPMTIDPSWAEHDEMPSETPDGGAPSAATAAAPGQVPPAGTVPQVQ
;
A
#
# COMPACT_ATOMS: atom_id res chain seq x y z
N MET A 1 32.75 38.42 -47.17
CA MET A 1 31.69 37.98 -48.13
C MET A 1 30.41 37.80 -47.30
N VAL A 2 29.59 38.79 -47.47
CA VAL A 2 28.12 38.92 -47.51
C VAL A 2 27.28 37.99 -46.66
N LEU A 3 26.76 38.49 -45.53
CA LEU A 3 25.53 38.02 -44.88
C LEU A 3 24.31 38.50 -45.70
N PRO A 4 23.20 37.76 -45.69
CA PRO A 4 21.90 38.40 -45.87
C PRO A 4 21.09 38.40 -44.56
N THR A 5 20.64 39.57 -44.21
CA THR A 5 19.68 40.01 -43.24
C THR A 5 18.29 39.43 -43.54
N LEU A 6 17.65 38.74 -42.64
CA LEU A 6 16.23 38.35 -42.73
C LEU A 6 15.39 39.30 -41.87
N LEU A 7 14.57 40.07 -42.55
CA LEU A 7 13.62 41.03 -42.06
C LEU A 7 12.39 40.30 -41.50
N ALA A 8 12.12 40.42 -40.18
CA ALA A 8 10.92 39.90 -39.57
C ALA A 8 9.76 40.90 -39.73
N LEU A 9 8.74 40.52 -40.42
CA LEU A 9 7.49 41.27 -40.62
C LEU A 9 6.57 41.02 -39.41
N VAL A 10 6.36 42.04 -38.57
CA VAL A 10 5.40 42.04 -37.47
C VAL A 10 4.04 42.45 -38.04
N LEU A 11 3.10 41.55 -38.13
CA LEU A 11 1.68 41.84 -38.41
C LEU A 11 0.99 42.12 -37.07
N SER A 12 0.63 43.40 -36.89
CA SER A 12 -0.27 43.82 -35.80
C SER A 12 -1.71 43.52 -36.22
N LEU A 13 -2.35 42.57 -35.57
CA LEU A 13 -3.81 42.35 -35.64
C LEU A 13 -4.45 43.14 -34.50
N THR A 14 -5.14 44.21 -34.86
CA THR A 14 -6.02 44.98 -33.95
C THR A 14 -7.39 44.27 -33.92
N ASP A 15 -7.68 43.53 -32.84
CA ASP A 15 -9.01 43.00 -32.57
C ASP A 15 -9.91 44.12 -32.05
N GLY A 16 -10.89 44.49 -32.89
CA GLY A 16 -11.98 45.37 -32.53
C GLY A 16 -12.97 44.66 -31.58
N ALA A 17 -12.90 44.99 -30.31
CA ALA A 17 -13.89 44.54 -29.34
C ALA A 17 -15.20 45.34 -29.53
N THR A 18 -16.23 44.69 -30.04
CA THR A 18 -17.63 45.21 -30.01
C THR A 18 -18.18 45.11 -28.57
N PRO A 19 -18.77 46.16 -28.02
CA PRO A 19 -19.36 46.09 -26.69
C PRO A 19 -20.68 45.27 -26.73
N SER A 20 -20.73 44.26 -25.86
CA SER A 20 -21.90 43.44 -25.59
C SER A 20 -23.01 44.30 -24.95
N PRO A 21 -24.29 44.13 -25.37
CA PRO A 21 -25.40 44.95 -24.81
C PRO A 21 -25.65 44.56 -23.34
N ALA A 22 -25.71 45.58 -22.48
CA ALA A 22 -26.04 45.46 -21.07
C ALA A 22 -27.45 44.85 -20.86
N ILE A 23 -27.54 43.68 -20.31
CA ILE A 23 -28.80 43.02 -19.89
C ILE A 23 -29.25 43.72 -18.62
N LYS A 24 -30.38 44.43 -18.69
CA LYS A 24 -31.06 45.00 -17.52
C LYS A 24 -31.58 43.87 -16.65
N PRO A 25 -31.36 43.87 -15.32
CA PRO A 25 -31.96 42.86 -14.47
C PRO A 25 -33.49 42.95 -14.46
N ALA A 26 -34.16 41.91 -14.91
CA ALA A 26 -35.62 41.77 -14.79
C ALA A 26 -35.97 41.61 -13.30
N LEU A 27 -36.85 42.49 -12.83
CA LEU A 27 -37.43 42.45 -11.48
C LEU A 27 -38.26 41.19 -11.34
N VAL A 28 -37.69 40.11 -10.77
CA VAL A 28 -38.43 38.89 -10.46
C VAL A 28 -39.35 39.20 -9.28
N LYS A 29 -40.66 39.30 -9.56
CA LYS A 29 -41.68 39.35 -8.52
C LYS A 29 -41.61 38.11 -7.68
N SER A 30 -41.31 38.27 -6.39
CA SER A 30 -41.30 37.22 -5.39
C SER A 30 -42.63 36.48 -5.40
N ALA A 31 -42.64 35.25 -5.95
CA ALA A 31 -43.79 34.36 -5.82
C ALA A 31 -43.85 33.87 -4.36
N ALA A 32 -44.99 34.06 -3.72
CA ALA A 32 -45.24 33.60 -2.36
C ALA A 32 -44.94 32.09 -2.25
N ARG A 33 -44.15 31.70 -1.25
CA ARG A 33 -43.85 30.31 -0.94
C ARG A 33 -45.14 29.53 -0.70
N PRO A 34 -45.37 28.39 -1.37
CA PRO A 34 -46.50 27.53 -1.03
C PRO A 34 -46.38 27.03 0.41
N PRO A 35 -47.49 26.78 1.11
CA PRO A 35 -47.49 26.30 2.48
C PRO A 35 -46.76 24.95 2.55
N ILE A 36 -45.89 24.80 3.53
CA ILE A 36 -45.10 23.59 3.79
C ILE A 36 -46.11 22.45 4.08
N GLY A 37 -46.40 21.65 3.06
CA GLY A 37 -47.15 20.43 3.23
C GLY A 37 -46.46 19.52 4.24
N LYS A 38 -47.21 18.95 5.16
CA LYS A 38 -46.73 17.99 6.15
C LYS A 38 -45.93 16.90 5.43
N ARG A 39 -44.65 16.81 5.73
CA ARG A 39 -43.74 15.80 5.18
C ARG A 39 -44.38 14.41 5.44
N PRO A 40 -44.53 13.54 4.43
CA PRO A 40 -45.05 12.20 4.68
C PRO A 40 -44.13 11.50 5.69
N THR A 41 -44.69 11.10 6.81
CA THR A 41 -43.98 10.24 7.79
C THR A 41 -43.84 8.88 7.16
N VAL A 42 -42.66 8.58 6.65
CA VAL A 42 -42.29 7.22 6.22
C VAL A 42 -42.42 6.33 7.47
N PRO A 43 -43.28 5.29 7.42
CA PRO A 43 -43.42 4.41 8.57
C PRO A 43 -42.08 3.79 8.89
N ALA A 44 -41.62 3.95 10.14
CA ALA A 44 -40.40 3.35 10.63
C ALA A 44 -40.44 1.84 10.37
N ARG A 45 -39.53 1.31 9.56
CA ARG A 45 -39.35 -0.14 9.36
C ARG A 45 -39.02 -0.75 10.73
N LYS A 46 -40.04 -1.30 11.37
CA LYS A 46 -39.89 -2.09 12.60
C LYS A 46 -39.06 -3.33 12.25
N GLY A 47 -37.87 -3.48 12.84
CA GLY A 47 -37.19 -4.78 12.89
C GLY A 47 -35.82 -4.90 12.26
N ALA A 48 -35.23 -3.90 11.62
CA ALA A 48 -33.81 -4.01 11.24
C ALA A 48 -32.93 -3.92 12.51
N LYS A 49 -32.42 -5.05 12.97
CA LYS A 49 -31.41 -5.08 14.06
C LYS A 49 -30.27 -4.16 13.66
N ARG A 50 -29.98 -3.17 14.49
CA ARG A 50 -28.85 -2.26 14.32
C ARG A 50 -27.57 -3.11 14.19
N PRO A 51 -26.77 -2.92 13.11
CA PRO A 51 -25.53 -3.69 12.97
C PRO A 51 -24.67 -3.54 14.21
N PRO A 52 -23.95 -4.58 14.63
CA PRO A 52 -23.08 -4.51 15.81
C PRO A 52 -22.07 -3.38 15.64
N PRO A 53 -21.67 -2.70 16.73
CA PRO A 53 -20.67 -1.65 16.63
C PRO A 53 -19.35 -2.22 16.11
N LYS A 54 -18.71 -1.50 15.17
CA LYS A 54 -17.42 -1.90 14.62
C LYS A 54 -16.36 -1.94 15.74
N PRO A 55 -15.44 -2.93 15.74
CA PRO A 55 -14.42 -3.06 16.78
C PRO A 55 -13.55 -1.81 16.90
N ARG A 56 -13.18 -1.46 18.14
CA ARG A 56 -12.28 -0.34 18.45
C ARG A 56 -10.81 -0.74 18.38
N VAL A 57 -10.53 -2.03 18.32
CA VAL A 57 -9.19 -2.63 18.27
C VAL A 57 -9.19 -3.68 17.20
N ILE A 58 -8.13 -3.74 16.40
CA ILE A 58 -7.85 -4.85 15.48
C ILE A 58 -6.54 -5.50 15.87
N GLU A 59 -6.37 -6.77 15.50
CA GLU A 59 -5.14 -7.50 15.70
C GLU A 59 -4.37 -7.63 14.38
N LEU A 60 -3.09 -7.26 14.43
CA LEU A 60 -2.12 -7.48 13.37
C LEU A 60 -1.10 -8.51 13.85
N PHE A 61 -0.76 -9.46 12.99
CA PHE A 61 0.29 -10.45 13.24
C PHE A 61 1.32 -10.38 12.12
N GLN A 62 2.58 -10.20 12.47
CA GLN A 62 3.69 -10.18 11.51
C GLN A 62 4.21 -11.61 11.32
N VAL A 63 4.04 -12.16 10.10
CA VAL A 63 4.30 -13.58 9.84
C VAL A 63 5.77 -13.96 9.97
N ASN A 64 6.71 -13.04 9.70
CA ASN A 64 8.15 -13.31 9.77
C ASN A 64 8.71 -13.15 11.20
N THR A 65 8.35 -12.06 11.90
CA THR A 65 8.85 -11.81 13.27
C THR A 65 8.02 -12.45 14.37
N LYS A 66 6.86 -13.04 14.01
CA LYS A 66 5.89 -13.68 14.94
C LYS A 66 5.37 -12.73 16.02
N GLU A 67 5.46 -11.43 15.78
CA GLU A 67 4.98 -10.41 16.71
C GLU A 67 3.52 -10.05 16.46
N THR A 68 2.83 -9.65 17.53
CA THR A 68 1.43 -9.18 17.46
C THR A 68 1.34 -7.71 17.84
N LEU A 69 0.56 -6.94 17.10
CA LEU A 69 0.20 -5.56 17.41
C LEU A 69 -1.31 -5.41 17.52
N LYS A 70 -1.81 -5.02 18.67
CA LYS A 70 -3.18 -4.52 18.84
C LYS A 70 -3.22 -3.06 18.37
N LEU A 71 -3.77 -2.82 17.18
CA LEU A 71 -3.86 -1.51 16.57
C LEU A 71 -5.18 -0.84 16.98
N ARG A 72 -5.07 0.31 17.63
CA ARG A 72 -6.18 1.19 18.02
C ARG A 72 -5.72 2.64 18.06
N PHE A 73 -6.58 3.57 17.69
CA PHE A 73 -6.25 5.00 17.64
C PHE A 73 -6.70 5.77 18.88
N SER A 74 -7.65 5.23 19.61
CA SER A 74 -8.12 5.82 20.88
C SER A 74 -8.25 4.76 21.96
N ASP A 75 -8.07 5.18 23.22
CA ASP A 75 -8.33 4.35 24.39
C ASP A 75 -9.86 4.20 24.64
N ASP A 76 -10.24 3.50 25.69
CA ASP A 76 -11.64 3.26 26.05
C ASP A 76 -12.38 4.54 26.47
N ARG A 77 -11.64 5.60 26.80
CA ARG A 77 -12.14 6.95 27.12
C ARG A 77 -12.14 7.88 25.90
N GLY A 78 -11.82 7.37 24.69
CA GLY A 78 -11.77 8.14 23.45
C GLY A 78 -10.51 9.01 23.27
N ARG A 79 -9.54 8.94 24.18
CA ARG A 79 -8.30 9.73 24.08
C ARG A 79 -7.33 9.07 23.09
N PRO A 80 -6.54 9.85 22.33
CA PRO A 80 -5.53 9.31 21.44
C PRO A 80 -4.55 8.37 22.18
N VAL A 81 -4.26 7.23 21.56
CA VAL A 81 -3.26 6.28 22.10
C VAL A 81 -1.87 6.87 21.91
N ARG A 82 -1.18 7.11 23.03
CA ARG A 82 0.22 7.53 23.02
C ARG A 82 1.10 6.44 22.43
N ASP A 83 2.21 6.81 21.80
CA ASP A 83 3.22 5.91 21.23
C ASP A 83 2.72 4.94 20.13
N LEU A 84 1.49 5.13 19.62
CA LEU A 84 0.97 4.28 18.54
C LEU A 84 1.92 4.24 17.35
N GLN A 85 2.40 5.41 16.90
CA GLN A 85 3.31 5.50 15.77
C GLN A 85 4.63 4.76 16.03
N LYS A 86 5.21 4.91 17.21
CA LYS A 86 6.46 4.23 17.60
C LYS A 86 6.29 2.71 17.61
N ARG A 87 5.19 2.23 18.21
CA ARG A 87 4.86 0.79 18.25
C ARG A 87 4.61 0.23 16.85
N ALA A 88 3.86 0.96 16.01
CA ALA A 88 3.61 0.57 14.64
C ALA A 88 4.92 0.53 13.82
N ASN A 89 5.76 1.55 13.90
CA ASN A 89 7.04 1.56 13.20
C ASN A 89 7.90 0.35 13.58
N ARG A 90 7.94 -0.01 14.87
CA ARG A 90 8.67 -1.19 15.34
C ARG A 90 8.08 -2.49 14.78
N PHE A 91 6.77 -2.63 14.82
CA PHE A 91 6.05 -3.82 14.33
C PHE A 91 6.26 -4.03 12.82
N PHE A 92 6.19 -2.95 12.02
CA PHE A 92 6.34 -2.99 10.57
C PHE A 92 7.80 -2.89 10.08
N ARG A 93 8.79 -2.98 10.97
CA ARG A 93 10.22 -2.89 10.59
C ARG A 93 10.60 -3.93 9.54
N CYS A 94 11.67 -3.66 8.82
CA CYS A 94 12.24 -4.62 7.88
C CYS A 94 12.66 -5.90 8.62
N HIS A 95 12.05 -7.03 8.29
CA HIS A 95 12.35 -8.30 8.97
C HIS A 95 13.73 -8.87 8.59
N HIS A 96 14.28 -8.51 7.43
CA HIS A 96 15.63 -8.93 7.04
C HIS A 96 16.74 -8.19 7.78
N THR A 97 16.62 -6.87 7.95
CA THR A 97 17.68 -6.03 8.53
C THR A 97 17.35 -5.54 9.94
N ASN A 98 16.15 -5.83 10.43
CA ASN A 98 15.61 -5.33 11.71
C ASN A 98 15.54 -3.78 11.79
N THR A 99 15.72 -3.09 10.65
CA THR A 99 15.69 -1.62 10.57
C THR A 99 14.27 -1.10 10.69
N VAL A 100 14.10 -0.11 11.56
CA VAL A 100 12.81 0.55 11.82
C VAL A 100 12.65 1.74 10.87
N GLY A 101 11.67 1.68 9.97
CA GLY A 101 11.25 2.81 9.14
C GLY A 101 9.99 3.48 9.68
N ARG A 102 9.72 4.70 9.22
CA ARG A 102 8.50 5.42 9.59
C ARG A 102 7.34 5.00 8.69
N MET A 103 6.34 4.34 9.27
CA MET A 103 5.11 4.01 8.55
C MET A 103 4.21 5.22 8.39
N ASN A 104 3.57 5.33 7.23
CA ASN A 104 2.66 6.44 6.93
C ASN A 104 1.39 6.32 7.82
N PRO A 105 0.97 7.39 8.53
CA PRO A 105 -0.20 7.36 9.40
C PRO A 105 -1.51 7.03 8.64
N ARG A 106 -1.63 7.45 7.37
CA ARG A 106 -2.81 7.11 6.55
C ARG A 106 -2.85 5.61 6.26
N LEU A 107 -1.71 4.97 5.95
CA LEU A 107 -1.65 3.52 5.78
C LEU A 107 -2.13 2.78 7.02
N LEU A 108 -1.64 3.19 8.22
CA LEU A 108 -2.08 2.60 9.49
C LEU A 108 -3.58 2.75 9.70
N ARG A 109 -4.15 3.90 9.31
CA ARG A 109 -5.60 4.14 9.38
C ARG A 109 -6.36 3.22 8.44
N LEU A 110 -5.89 3.04 7.19
CA LEU A 110 -6.54 2.17 6.22
C LEU A 110 -6.48 0.70 6.66
N LEU A 111 -5.36 0.23 7.20
CA LEU A 111 -5.25 -1.12 7.78
C LEU A 111 -6.24 -1.31 8.94
N PHE A 112 -6.37 -0.29 9.81
CA PHE A 112 -7.33 -0.32 10.90
C PHE A 112 -8.78 -0.42 10.41
N GLU A 113 -9.18 0.41 9.43
CA GLU A 113 -10.53 0.35 8.85
C GLU A 113 -10.78 -0.97 8.11
N THR A 114 -9.76 -1.52 7.45
CA THR A 114 -9.83 -2.84 6.80
C THR A 114 -10.11 -3.93 7.83
N GLY A 115 -9.37 -3.98 8.93
CA GLY A 115 -9.61 -4.96 9.99
C GLY A 115 -10.98 -4.79 10.68
N ARG A 116 -11.50 -3.56 10.75
CA ARG A 116 -12.87 -3.30 11.23
C ARG A 116 -13.97 -3.76 10.28
N HIS A 117 -13.65 -3.95 9.01
CA HIS A 117 -14.59 -4.48 8.03
C HIS A 117 -14.86 -5.97 8.25
N TRP A 118 -13.85 -6.72 8.69
CA TRP A 118 -13.97 -8.15 9.06
C TRP A 118 -13.76 -8.32 10.58
N PRO A 119 -14.81 -8.06 11.40
CA PRO A 119 -14.67 -8.11 12.84
C PRO A 119 -14.35 -9.52 13.32
N GLY A 120 -13.38 -9.61 14.24
CA GLY A 120 -12.90 -10.89 14.79
C GLY A 120 -11.81 -11.58 13.96
N GLN A 121 -11.55 -11.10 12.74
CA GLN A 121 -10.48 -11.64 11.91
C GLN A 121 -9.17 -10.89 12.16
N ARG A 122 -8.05 -11.63 12.19
CA ARG A 122 -6.70 -11.09 12.33
C ARG A 122 -6.15 -10.70 10.96
N LEU A 123 -5.42 -9.59 10.88
CA LEU A 123 -4.62 -9.24 9.70
C LEU A 123 -3.22 -9.82 9.85
N GLU A 124 -2.79 -10.61 8.89
CA GLU A 124 -1.42 -11.14 8.82
C GLU A 124 -0.58 -10.30 7.87
N VAL A 125 0.46 -9.70 8.43
CA VAL A 125 1.38 -8.82 7.71
C VAL A 125 2.56 -9.64 7.23
N VAL A 126 2.76 -9.67 5.91
CA VAL A 126 3.89 -10.34 5.25
C VAL A 126 5.08 -9.38 5.14
N SER A 127 4.83 -8.14 4.68
CA SER A 127 5.90 -7.14 4.53
C SER A 127 5.37 -5.74 4.88
N GLY A 128 6.12 -5.02 5.69
CA GLY A 128 5.89 -3.61 6.00
C GLY A 128 6.97 -2.72 5.40
N TYR A 129 7.76 -2.05 6.24
CA TYR A 129 8.92 -1.28 5.80
C TYR A 129 10.00 -2.22 5.25
N ARG A 130 10.59 -1.83 4.12
CA ARG A 130 11.69 -2.57 3.48
C ARG A 130 12.92 -1.68 3.38
N HIS A 131 14.03 -2.12 3.98
CA HIS A 131 15.29 -1.38 3.89
C HIS A 131 15.80 -1.35 2.44
N PRO A 132 16.42 -0.24 1.97
CA PRO A 132 16.91 -0.14 0.59
C PRO A 132 17.81 -1.28 0.14
N THR A 133 18.63 -1.83 1.02
CA THR A 133 19.56 -2.93 0.70
C THR A 133 18.89 -4.24 0.29
N VAL A 134 17.62 -4.43 0.67
CA VAL A 134 16.85 -5.65 0.35
C VAL A 134 15.70 -5.39 -0.63
N ALA A 135 15.51 -4.15 -1.04
CA ALA A 135 14.48 -3.78 -1.99
C ALA A 135 14.97 -4.04 -3.43
N LYS A 136 14.35 -4.99 -4.13
CA LYS A 136 14.65 -5.25 -5.56
C LYS A 136 14.31 -4.04 -6.46
N ASN A 137 13.26 -3.28 -6.10
CA ASN A 137 12.84 -2.08 -6.82
C ASN A 137 13.23 -0.82 -6.04
N PRO A 138 14.09 0.07 -6.57
CA PRO A 138 14.54 1.29 -5.89
C PRO A 138 13.43 2.33 -5.68
N HIS A 139 12.29 2.17 -6.34
CA HIS A 139 11.10 3.04 -6.19
C HIS A 139 9.99 2.42 -5.35
N SER A 140 10.27 1.30 -4.69
CA SER A 140 9.27 0.58 -3.89
C SER A 140 8.65 1.48 -2.81
N PRO A 141 7.31 1.55 -2.71
CA PRO A 141 6.64 2.30 -1.66
C PRO A 141 6.90 1.73 -0.25
N HIS A 142 7.31 0.48 -0.14
CA HIS A 142 7.76 -0.12 1.12
C HIS A 142 8.96 0.59 1.73
N MET A 143 9.91 1.07 0.90
CA MET A 143 11.10 1.81 1.37
C MET A 143 10.76 3.15 2.02
N LYS A 144 9.58 3.69 1.72
CA LYS A 144 9.09 4.96 2.26
C LYS A 144 8.04 4.75 3.38
N GLY A 145 7.80 3.50 3.78
CA GLY A 145 6.75 3.14 4.75
C GLY A 145 5.33 3.45 4.25
N LEU A 146 5.14 3.50 2.93
CA LEU A 146 3.86 3.81 2.29
C LEU A 146 3.05 2.55 1.95
N ALA A 147 3.62 1.35 2.09
CA ALA A 147 3.00 0.10 1.64
C ALA A 147 3.01 -0.99 2.72
N CYS A 148 2.09 -1.93 2.55
CA CYS A 148 1.98 -3.15 3.34
C CYS A 148 1.46 -4.28 2.45
N ASP A 149 2.12 -5.44 2.53
CA ASP A 149 1.67 -6.71 1.99
C ASP A 149 1.01 -7.48 3.13
N PHE A 150 -0.26 -7.85 2.98
CA PHE A 150 -1.01 -8.49 4.06
C PHE A 150 -2.19 -9.32 3.54
N ARG A 151 -2.72 -10.15 4.41
CA ARG A 151 -3.98 -10.90 4.21
C ARG A 151 -4.88 -10.78 5.43
N VAL A 152 -6.14 -11.11 5.29
CA VAL A 152 -7.11 -11.23 6.39
C VAL A 152 -7.42 -12.69 6.59
N VAL A 153 -7.19 -13.24 7.77
CA VAL A 153 -7.42 -14.66 8.07
C VAL A 153 -8.88 -15.03 7.81
N GLY A 154 -9.10 -16.11 7.07
CA GLY A 154 -10.44 -16.58 6.71
C GLY A 154 -11.16 -15.76 5.62
N VAL A 155 -10.48 -14.78 4.99
CA VAL A 155 -11.00 -13.98 3.88
C VAL A 155 -10.18 -14.27 2.62
N LYS A 156 -10.86 -14.54 1.50
CA LYS A 156 -10.17 -14.73 0.23
C LYS A 156 -9.46 -13.44 -0.20
N ASN A 157 -8.26 -13.56 -0.76
CA ASN A 157 -7.52 -12.40 -1.27
C ASN A 157 -8.26 -11.67 -2.40
N THR A 158 -9.13 -12.35 -3.15
CA THR A 158 -10.05 -11.74 -4.12
C THR A 158 -11.03 -10.77 -3.45
N ASP A 159 -11.63 -11.18 -2.33
CA ASP A 159 -12.60 -10.35 -1.59
C ASP A 159 -11.89 -9.15 -0.93
N LEU A 160 -10.68 -9.38 -0.38
CA LEU A 160 -9.83 -8.32 0.17
C LEU A 160 -9.43 -7.31 -0.91
N ARG A 161 -8.92 -7.77 -2.05
CA ARG A 161 -8.58 -6.95 -3.23
C ARG A 161 -9.75 -6.04 -3.62
N ASP A 162 -10.93 -6.63 -3.80
CA ASP A 162 -12.11 -5.93 -4.30
C ASP A 162 -12.67 -4.94 -3.26
N TYR A 163 -12.60 -5.29 -1.98
CA TYR A 163 -12.92 -4.38 -0.91
C TYR A 163 -12.00 -3.15 -0.92
N LEU A 164 -10.68 -3.35 -0.93
CA LEU A 164 -9.71 -2.25 -0.91
C LEU A 164 -9.93 -1.28 -2.08
N ARG A 165 -10.10 -1.81 -3.29
CA ARG A 165 -10.33 -1.02 -4.52
C ARG A 165 -11.60 -0.19 -4.47
N ARG A 166 -12.68 -0.70 -3.84
CA ARG A 166 -13.96 0.01 -3.70
C ARG A 166 -13.98 0.98 -2.53
N ALA A 167 -13.32 0.63 -1.42
CA ALA A 167 -13.45 1.35 -0.17
C ALA A 167 -12.57 2.61 -0.09
N TYR A 168 -11.43 2.61 -0.76
CA TYR A 168 -10.42 3.65 -0.53
C TYR A 168 -9.97 4.34 -1.82
N PRO A 169 -10.01 5.68 -1.88
CA PRO A 169 -9.39 6.45 -2.95
C PRO A 169 -7.89 6.63 -2.69
N HIS A 170 -7.16 6.97 -3.73
CA HIS A 170 -5.73 7.30 -3.68
C HIS A 170 -4.86 6.21 -3.03
N ILE A 171 -5.08 4.96 -3.44
CA ILE A 171 -4.27 3.81 -3.05
C ILE A 171 -3.79 3.05 -4.29
N GLY A 172 -2.70 2.30 -4.13
CA GLY A 172 -2.33 1.22 -5.02
C GLY A 172 -2.79 -0.12 -4.43
N VAL A 173 -3.34 -0.98 -5.26
CA VAL A 173 -3.67 -2.36 -4.90
C VAL A 173 -2.97 -3.28 -5.87
N GLY A 174 -2.08 -4.13 -5.37
CA GLY A 174 -1.45 -5.22 -6.10
C GLY A 174 -2.13 -6.54 -5.74
N TYR A 175 -2.55 -7.29 -6.74
CA TYR A 175 -3.09 -8.63 -6.55
C TYR A 175 -2.11 -9.66 -7.07
N TYR A 176 -1.83 -10.67 -6.25
CA TYR A 176 -0.85 -11.72 -6.49
C TYR A 176 -1.57 -13.07 -6.39
N PRO A 177 -2.18 -13.57 -7.48
CA PRO A 177 -2.99 -14.80 -7.44
C PRO A 177 -2.20 -16.05 -7.08
N ASN A 178 -0.88 -16.01 -7.26
CA ASN A 178 0.05 -17.10 -6.93
C ASN A 178 0.82 -16.85 -5.62
N SER A 179 0.32 -15.93 -4.79
CA SER A 179 0.86 -15.61 -3.46
C SER A 179 -0.25 -15.47 -2.44
N SER A 180 0.08 -15.54 -1.17
CA SER A 180 -0.90 -15.56 -0.07
C SER A 180 -1.28 -14.18 0.47
N PHE A 181 -1.01 -13.08 -0.24
CA PHE A 181 -1.24 -11.71 0.24
C PHE A 181 -1.77 -10.77 -0.85
N VAL A 182 -2.22 -9.59 -0.43
CA VAL A 182 -2.56 -8.45 -1.26
C VAL A 182 -1.69 -7.28 -0.85
N HIS A 183 -1.14 -6.55 -1.84
CA HIS A 183 -0.42 -5.32 -1.60
C HIS A 183 -1.37 -4.13 -1.48
N MET A 184 -1.13 -3.24 -0.54
CA MET A 184 -1.77 -1.93 -0.45
C MET A 184 -0.73 -0.84 -0.20
N ASP A 185 -0.75 0.22 -1.03
CA ASP A 185 0.05 1.43 -0.78
C ASP A 185 -0.82 2.70 -0.77
N VAL A 186 -0.34 3.75 -0.11
CA VAL A 186 -0.97 5.08 -0.10
C VAL A 186 -0.26 6.01 -1.07
N ARG A 187 -1.05 6.77 -1.85
CA ARG A 187 -0.59 7.64 -2.94
C ARG A 187 -1.13 9.06 -2.81
N GLN A 188 -0.45 10.02 -3.40
CA GLN A 188 -0.96 11.38 -3.59
C GLN A 188 -1.80 11.51 -4.87
N GLY A 189 -1.49 10.71 -5.89
CA GLY A 189 -2.15 10.69 -7.20
C GLY A 189 -3.38 9.75 -7.24
N PRO A 190 -3.87 9.43 -8.44
CA PRO A 190 -4.99 8.52 -8.63
C PRO A 190 -4.68 7.12 -8.10
N SER A 191 -5.75 6.36 -7.81
CA SER A 191 -5.61 4.94 -7.45
C SER A 191 -5.03 4.15 -8.61
N ALA A 192 -4.26 3.11 -8.31
CA ALA A 192 -3.74 2.16 -9.29
C ALA A 192 -4.08 0.74 -8.89
N PHE A 193 -4.17 -0.12 -9.89
CA PHE A 193 -4.38 -1.54 -9.72
C PHE A 193 -3.49 -2.31 -10.69
N TRP A 194 -2.89 -3.39 -10.22
CA TRP A 194 -2.11 -4.31 -11.05
C TRP A 194 -2.27 -5.74 -10.55
N ILE A 195 -1.97 -6.67 -11.43
CA ILE A 195 -1.87 -8.10 -11.14
C ILE A 195 -0.45 -8.54 -11.47
N ASP A 196 0.16 -9.25 -10.55
CA ASP A 196 1.46 -9.89 -10.74
C ASP A 196 1.28 -11.39 -10.58
N TYR A 197 1.50 -12.11 -11.67
CA TYR A 197 1.33 -13.57 -11.74
C TYR A 197 2.56 -14.35 -11.30
N SER A 198 3.64 -13.67 -10.90
CA SER A 198 4.82 -14.37 -10.38
C SER A 198 4.51 -15.14 -9.11
N GLY A 199 5.22 -16.24 -8.92
CA GLY A 199 5.24 -16.98 -7.68
C GLY A 199 6.27 -16.42 -6.69
N PRO A 200 6.33 -17.00 -5.49
CA PRO A 200 7.35 -16.67 -4.50
C PRO A 200 8.76 -16.84 -5.06
N GLY A 201 9.60 -15.81 -4.92
CA GLY A 201 10.99 -15.85 -5.39
C GLY A 201 11.20 -15.57 -6.88
N GLU A 202 10.16 -15.60 -7.71
CA GLU A 202 10.23 -15.34 -9.15
C GLU A 202 10.36 -13.85 -9.49
N ASN A 203 10.75 -13.58 -10.74
CA ASN A 203 10.70 -12.24 -11.28
C ASN A 203 9.25 -11.84 -11.54
N ALA A 204 8.93 -10.55 -11.35
CA ALA A 204 7.59 -10.03 -11.55
C ALA A 204 7.06 -10.34 -12.97
N LEU A 205 5.83 -10.85 -13.04
CA LEU A 205 5.10 -11.16 -14.26
C LEU A 205 3.77 -10.39 -14.25
N TYR A 206 3.83 -9.13 -14.66
CA TYR A 206 2.67 -8.26 -14.64
C TYR A 206 1.67 -8.57 -15.75
N SER A 207 0.39 -8.40 -15.43
CA SER A 207 -0.69 -8.35 -16.41
C SER A 207 -0.56 -7.10 -17.28
N ASP A 208 -0.72 -7.26 -18.60
CA ASP A 208 -0.78 -6.13 -19.54
C ASP A 208 -2.07 -5.32 -19.36
N ASN A 209 -3.17 -5.98 -18.97
CA ASN A 209 -4.46 -5.33 -18.69
C ASN A 209 -5.17 -5.99 -17.52
N ALA A 210 -4.83 -5.56 -16.30
CA ALA A 210 -5.40 -6.10 -15.08
C ALA A 210 -6.93 -5.99 -14.98
N SER A 211 -7.54 -4.99 -15.63
CA SER A 211 -9.00 -4.84 -15.64
C SER A 211 -9.69 -5.86 -16.53
N GLU A 212 -9.08 -6.21 -17.66
CA GLU A 212 -9.59 -7.24 -18.55
C GLU A 212 -9.38 -8.63 -17.97
N ASP A 213 -8.23 -8.88 -17.34
CA ASP A 213 -7.94 -10.14 -16.66
C ASP A 213 -8.94 -10.43 -15.52
N LEU A 214 -9.40 -9.39 -14.81
CA LEU A 214 -10.48 -9.56 -13.83
C LEU A 214 -11.82 -9.91 -14.47
N LYS A 215 -12.18 -9.24 -15.57
CA LYS A 215 -13.47 -9.47 -16.25
C LYS A 215 -13.55 -10.86 -16.88
N SER A 216 -12.45 -11.32 -17.46
CA SER A 216 -12.36 -12.64 -18.09
C SER A 216 -12.19 -13.79 -17.10
N GLY A 217 -11.91 -13.49 -15.83
CA GLY A 217 -11.57 -14.49 -14.81
C GLY A 217 -10.13 -15.03 -14.89
N ARG A 218 -9.31 -14.49 -15.82
CA ARG A 218 -7.90 -14.89 -15.95
C ARG A 218 -7.12 -14.65 -14.66
N ALA A 219 -7.44 -13.57 -13.95
CA ALA A 219 -6.78 -13.22 -12.69
C ALA A 219 -6.82 -14.34 -11.64
N GLU A 220 -7.86 -15.16 -11.64
CA GLU A 220 -8.05 -16.25 -10.69
C GLU A 220 -7.61 -17.62 -11.21
N THR A 221 -7.52 -17.77 -12.54
CA THR A 221 -7.27 -19.07 -13.19
C THR A 221 -5.85 -19.21 -13.76
N PHE A 222 -5.20 -18.10 -14.11
CA PHE A 222 -3.87 -18.16 -14.69
C PHE A 222 -2.83 -18.64 -13.69
N ARG A 223 -2.07 -19.66 -14.09
CA ARG A 223 -0.91 -20.19 -13.38
C ARG A 223 0.25 -20.35 -14.35
N PRO A 224 1.37 -19.66 -14.15
CA PRO A 224 2.59 -19.88 -14.94
C PRO A 224 3.04 -21.35 -14.82
N MET A 225 3.59 -21.89 -15.89
CA MET A 225 4.03 -23.29 -15.93
C MET A 225 5.19 -23.60 -14.97
N THR A 226 5.90 -22.58 -14.51
CA THR A 226 7.03 -22.69 -13.56
C THR A 226 6.61 -22.76 -12.09
N ILE A 227 5.32 -22.53 -11.79
CA ILE A 227 4.82 -22.55 -10.41
C ILE A 227 4.24 -23.93 -10.14
N ASP A 228 4.76 -24.59 -9.11
CA ASP A 228 4.15 -25.80 -8.55
C ASP A 228 2.76 -25.47 -8.01
N PRO A 229 1.68 -26.12 -8.49
CA PRO A 229 0.32 -25.88 -8.01
C PRO A 229 0.14 -26.07 -6.50
N SER A 230 0.98 -26.86 -5.84
CA SER A 230 0.95 -27.06 -4.39
C SER A 230 1.15 -25.79 -3.58
N TRP A 231 1.77 -24.77 -4.15
CA TRP A 231 1.96 -23.45 -3.51
C TRP A 231 0.66 -22.69 -3.26
N ALA A 232 -0.36 -22.97 -4.05
CA ALA A 232 -1.67 -22.33 -3.90
C ALA A 232 -2.44 -22.88 -2.68
N GLU A 233 -2.09 -24.08 -2.21
CA GLU A 233 -2.76 -24.77 -1.12
C GLU A 233 -2.06 -24.59 0.23
N HIS A 234 -0.77 -24.21 0.24
CA HIS A 234 -0.02 -23.96 1.46
C HIS A 234 -0.10 -22.49 1.87
N ASP A 235 -0.81 -22.22 2.94
CA ASP A 235 -0.94 -20.91 3.60
C ASP A 235 0.37 -20.43 4.26
N GLU A 236 1.43 -21.23 4.17
CA GLU A 236 2.75 -20.90 4.69
C GLU A 236 3.67 -20.48 3.55
N MET A 237 3.95 -19.15 3.50
CA MET A 237 5.14 -18.69 2.80
C MET A 237 6.34 -19.43 3.39
N PRO A 238 7.20 -20.09 2.57
CA PRO A 238 8.46 -20.58 3.08
C PRO A 238 9.17 -19.40 3.74
N SER A 239 9.55 -19.58 4.99
CA SER A 239 10.57 -18.74 5.56
C SER A 239 11.78 -18.91 4.64
N GLU A 240 12.13 -17.88 3.86
CA GLU A 240 13.48 -17.78 3.34
C GLU A 240 14.41 -17.68 4.56
N THR A 241 14.75 -18.82 5.13
CA THR A 241 15.97 -18.91 5.90
C THR A 241 17.07 -18.83 4.87
N PRO A 242 17.92 -17.79 4.89
CA PRO A 242 19.20 -17.93 4.24
C PRO A 242 19.85 -19.12 4.94
N ASP A 243 20.24 -20.12 4.18
CA ASP A 243 21.06 -21.23 4.58
C ASP A 243 22.43 -20.66 5.02
N GLY A 244 22.43 -20.12 6.22
CA GLY A 244 23.59 -19.68 6.98
C GLY A 244 24.01 -20.86 7.81
N GLY A 245 24.68 -21.81 7.20
CA GLY A 245 25.47 -22.78 7.90
C GLY A 245 26.36 -22.04 8.90
N ALA A 246 26.02 -22.13 10.18
CA ALA A 246 26.87 -21.70 11.25
C ALA A 246 28.18 -22.50 11.11
N PRO A 247 29.39 -21.85 11.06
CA PRO A 247 30.61 -22.58 11.16
C PRO A 247 30.67 -23.21 12.56
N SER A 248 30.72 -24.52 12.54
CA SER A 248 31.00 -25.36 13.70
C SER A 248 32.14 -24.75 14.51
N ALA A 249 31.92 -24.55 15.80
CA ALA A 249 32.95 -24.23 16.77
C ALA A 249 33.95 -25.39 16.83
N ALA A 250 35.08 -25.22 16.22
CA ALA A 250 36.24 -26.10 16.40
C ALA A 250 37.40 -25.28 16.89
N THR A 251 37.75 -25.54 18.15
CA THR A 251 39.06 -25.57 18.75
C THR A 251 39.84 -24.25 18.84
N ALA A 252 39.87 -23.71 20.07
CA ALA A 252 40.85 -22.79 20.55
C ALA A 252 42.26 -23.36 20.39
N ALA A 253 43.13 -22.67 19.67
CA ALA A 253 44.57 -22.83 19.74
C ALA A 253 45.23 -21.52 20.18
N ALA A 254 46.14 -21.63 21.09
CA ALA A 254 46.81 -20.59 21.87
C ALA A 254 47.69 -19.64 21.04
N PRO A 255 48.15 -18.51 21.65
CA PRO A 255 48.83 -17.42 20.95
C PRO A 255 50.33 -17.70 20.77
N GLY A 256 50.87 -17.42 19.59
CA GLY A 256 52.29 -17.53 19.32
C GLY A 256 52.74 -16.74 18.11
N GLN A 257 53.59 -15.73 18.41
CA GLN A 257 54.65 -15.15 17.60
C GLN A 257 54.31 -14.17 16.48
N VAL A 258 54.70 -12.93 16.74
CA VAL A 258 54.90 -11.81 15.83
C VAL A 258 56.20 -12.05 15.00
N PRO A 259 56.22 -11.93 13.67
CA PRO A 259 57.42 -11.75 12.89
C PRO A 259 57.74 -10.26 12.65
N PRO A 260 59.01 -9.90 12.42
CA PRO A 260 59.53 -8.54 12.46
C PRO A 260 59.28 -7.75 11.16
N ALA A 261 59.34 -6.44 11.31
CA ALA A 261 59.19 -5.45 10.26
C ALA A 261 60.20 -5.64 9.11
N GLY A 262 59.71 -5.74 7.89
CA GLY A 262 60.47 -5.72 6.64
C GLY A 262 60.31 -4.40 5.89
N THR A 263 61.40 -3.78 5.66
CA THR A 263 61.87 -2.63 4.91
C THR A 263 61.09 -2.29 3.64
N VAL A 264 60.76 -1.00 3.48
CA VAL A 264 60.25 -0.36 2.27
C VAL A 264 61.39 -0.12 1.29
N PRO A 265 61.29 -0.48 0.00
CA PRO A 265 62.16 0.09 -1.05
C PRO A 265 61.53 1.33 -1.65
N GLN A 266 62.29 2.43 -1.66
CA GLN A 266 62.07 3.60 -2.53
C GLN A 266 62.47 3.21 -3.95
N VAL A 267 61.66 3.65 -4.93
CA VAL A 267 62.08 3.71 -6.34
C VAL A 267 61.86 5.13 -6.85
N GLN A 268 62.89 5.56 -7.52
CA GLN A 268 63.08 6.84 -8.19
C GLN A 268 62.00 7.20 -9.19
#